data_06c0e7f9d07a6aa92a1f8beed037dd88
#
_entry.id   06c0e7f9d07a6aa92a1f8beed037dd88
#
_cell.length_a   1.000
_cell.length_b   1.000
_cell.length_c   1.000
_cell.angle_alpha   90.00
_cell.angle_beta   90.00
_cell.angle_gamma   90.00
#
_symmetry.space_group_name_H-M   'P 1'
#
loop_
_entity.id
_entity.type
_entity.pdbx_description
1 polymer ?
#
loop_
_entity_poly.entity_id
_entity_poly.type
_entity_poly.pdbx_seq_one_letter_code
_entity_poly.pdbx_strand_id
1 'polypeptide(L)'
;DVYKRQLVKREIPQLEEKLMRLSKIRKHTGVENPSNFIKGEKLTIPANSECSFILDNDFLTNAYVHFVSSRGKGSVVKVTYAEALFDKNGKKGNRNSIEGRDFSNSAPFDVFMPDGGTKRDFSTLWFRTYRYVSVDIKTADEPLDIEDFYGVFTGYPFKEKGSFETSDKSVSDIWNVGWRTARLCAIETYFDCPYYEQLQYVGDTRIQALISLYVSGDDRLARQAISNFDYSRGSDGLVKSRYPTRVKQYIPPFALYWVSMLDDFAKHRDDPQFVKEHLDGVRAVFGWFFKQIDSKSGMLRPMLNHWNFVDWVTTWKHGYAPETEDAASSINSLHFAYALKSAANLMRYMGCVREADEYTQKSREIADAVRKNCYDESKGLFMNYAGAEKSSQHANIM
;
A
#
# COMPACT_ATOMS: atom_id res chain seq x y z
N ASP A 1 11.99 -23.81 6.47
CA ASP A 1 13.24 -23.13 6.81
C ASP A 1 13.09 -22.41 8.15
N VAL A 2 13.42 -23.14 9.24
CA VAL A 2 13.17 -22.67 10.63
C VAL A 2 14.04 -21.44 10.94
N TYR A 3 15.22 -21.32 10.35
CA TYR A 3 16.18 -20.24 10.63
C TYR A 3 15.76 -18.88 10.07
N LYS A 4 14.90 -18.84 9.06
CA LYS A 4 14.42 -17.57 8.45
C LYS A 4 13.20 -16.96 9.17
N ARG A 5 12.71 -17.58 10.25
CA ARG A 5 11.55 -17.10 11.03
C ARG A 5 11.91 -16.72 12.46
N GLN A 6 13.15 -16.36 12.70
CA GLN A 6 13.58 -15.87 14.00
C GLN A 6 13.19 -14.41 14.19
N LEU A 7 12.95 -14.03 15.44
CA LEU A 7 12.85 -12.63 15.82
C LEU A 7 14.21 -11.96 15.60
N VAL A 8 14.21 -10.85 14.89
CA VAL A 8 15.38 -10.03 14.64
C VAL A 8 15.24 -8.70 15.36
N LYS A 9 16.37 -8.04 15.63
CA LYS A 9 16.37 -6.71 16.22
C LYS A 9 15.65 -5.74 15.26
N ARG A 10 14.81 -4.86 15.83
CA ARG A 10 14.19 -3.77 15.08
C ARG A 10 15.25 -2.78 14.60
N GLU A 11 15.31 -2.52 13.33
CA GLU A 11 16.27 -1.59 12.71
C GLU A 11 15.60 -0.28 12.26
N ILE A 12 14.28 -0.30 12.08
CA ILE A 12 13.53 0.92 11.79
C ILE A 12 13.28 1.75 13.06
N PRO A 13 13.19 3.07 12.97
CA PRO A 13 12.89 3.93 14.12
C PRO A 13 11.50 3.67 14.69
N GLN A 14 11.25 4.13 15.93
CA GLN A 14 9.89 4.20 16.44
C GLN A 14 9.05 5.13 15.57
N LEU A 15 7.77 4.81 15.43
CA LEU A 15 6.82 5.66 14.70
C LEU A 15 6.70 7.02 15.39
N GLU A 16 6.45 8.04 14.61
CA GLU A 16 6.10 9.33 15.19
C GLU A 16 4.68 9.31 15.75
N GLU A 17 4.48 10.04 16.83
CA GLU A 17 3.18 10.25 17.46
C GLU A 17 2.98 11.75 17.67
N LYS A 18 1.83 12.26 17.20
CA LYS A 18 1.50 13.67 17.28
C LYS A 18 0.02 13.87 17.55
N LEU A 19 -0.30 14.57 18.63
CA LEU A 19 -1.68 14.94 18.92
C LEU A 19 -2.28 15.73 17.76
N MET A 20 -3.49 15.35 17.38
CA MET A 20 -4.24 15.93 16.29
C MET A 20 -5.71 16.11 16.68
N ARG A 21 -6.23 17.32 16.46
CA ARG A 21 -7.64 17.65 16.65
C ARG A 21 -8.40 17.52 15.33
N LEU A 22 -9.63 17.04 15.40
CA LEU A 22 -10.53 17.12 14.26
C LEU A 22 -10.86 18.57 13.95
N SER A 23 -11.04 18.89 12.67
CA SER A 23 -11.18 20.27 12.22
C SER A 23 -12.58 20.83 12.50
N LYS A 24 -13.61 20.02 12.27
CA LYS A 24 -15.00 20.51 12.37
C LYS A 24 -16.04 19.42 12.53
N ILE A 25 -17.18 19.82 13.10
CA ILE A 25 -18.40 19.00 13.11
C ILE A 25 -19.21 19.37 11.87
N ARG A 26 -19.50 18.39 11.02
CA ARG A 26 -20.26 18.57 9.79
C ARG A 26 -21.77 18.40 9.99
N LYS A 27 -22.15 17.53 10.92
CA LYS A 27 -23.53 17.23 11.26
C LYS A 27 -23.64 16.75 12.70
N HIS A 28 -24.72 17.07 13.38
CA HIS A 28 -25.01 16.53 14.71
C HIS A 28 -26.52 16.40 14.94
N THR A 29 -26.92 15.52 15.84
CA THR A 29 -28.29 15.34 16.34
C THR A 29 -28.26 15.06 17.84
N GLY A 30 -29.35 15.37 18.55
CA GLY A 30 -29.54 14.99 19.96
C GLY A 30 -28.80 15.84 20.99
N VAL A 31 -28.03 16.85 20.58
CA VAL A 31 -27.36 17.82 21.46
C VAL A 31 -27.37 19.20 20.84
N GLU A 32 -27.41 20.23 21.72
CA GLU A 32 -27.20 21.61 21.34
C GLU A 32 -25.72 22.00 21.43
N ASN A 33 -25.22 22.78 20.47
CA ASN A 33 -23.84 23.36 20.47
C ASN A 33 -22.71 22.39 20.80
N PRO A 34 -22.52 21.30 20.04
CA PRO A 34 -21.53 20.27 20.35
C PRO A 34 -20.07 20.68 20.00
N SER A 35 -19.85 21.92 19.51
CA SER A 35 -18.58 22.31 18.85
C SER A 35 -17.37 22.29 19.78
N ASN A 36 -17.57 22.37 21.09
CA ASN A 36 -16.47 22.49 22.01
C ASN A 36 -15.72 21.19 22.31
N PHE A 37 -16.36 20.03 22.21
CA PHE A 37 -15.70 18.75 22.56
C PHE A 37 -14.55 18.40 21.61
N ILE A 38 -14.64 18.76 20.35
CA ILE A 38 -13.51 18.55 19.41
C ILE A 38 -12.32 19.50 19.66
N LYS A 39 -12.51 20.51 20.51
CA LYS A 39 -11.48 21.43 20.97
C LYS A 39 -10.91 21.05 22.35
N GLY A 40 -11.39 19.94 22.93
CA GLY A 40 -10.98 19.46 24.24
C GLY A 40 -11.76 20.07 25.41
N GLU A 41 -12.92 20.67 25.11
CA GLU A 41 -13.84 21.11 26.16
C GLU A 41 -14.88 20.03 26.44
N LYS A 42 -15.31 19.94 27.69
CA LYS A 42 -16.25 18.91 28.14
C LYS A 42 -17.63 19.08 27.48
N LEU A 43 -18.21 17.98 27.01
CA LEU A 43 -19.57 17.88 26.54
C LEU A 43 -20.35 16.86 27.37
N THR A 44 -21.47 17.26 27.98
CA THR A 44 -22.35 16.33 28.71
C THR A 44 -23.53 15.89 27.84
N ILE A 45 -23.70 14.59 27.71
CA ILE A 45 -24.85 13.96 27.06
C ILE A 45 -25.84 13.54 28.17
N PRO A 46 -27.11 13.98 28.15
CA PRO A 46 -28.09 13.61 29.18
C PRO A 46 -28.31 12.09 29.26
N ALA A 47 -28.78 11.62 30.41
CA ALA A 47 -29.24 10.24 30.58
C ALA A 47 -30.40 9.90 29.61
N ASN A 48 -30.55 8.62 29.26
CA ASN A 48 -31.61 8.09 28.41
C ASN A 48 -31.75 8.88 27.07
N SER A 49 -30.62 9.25 26.47
CA SER A 49 -30.56 10.07 25.27
C SER A 49 -29.78 9.38 24.15
N GLU A 50 -30.08 9.76 22.92
CA GLU A 50 -29.33 9.34 21.75
C GLU A 50 -28.80 10.59 21.03
N CYS A 51 -27.53 10.58 20.65
CA CYS A 51 -26.92 11.64 19.84
C CYS A 51 -25.93 11.06 18.84
N SER A 52 -25.71 11.83 17.77
CA SER A 52 -24.79 11.44 16.71
C SER A 52 -24.04 12.67 16.19
N PHE A 53 -22.79 12.45 15.80
CA PHE A 53 -21.92 13.48 15.22
C PHE A 53 -21.25 12.93 13.97
N ILE A 54 -21.13 13.75 12.92
CA ILE A 54 -20.21 13.52 11.80
C ILE A 54 -19.11 14.54 11.89
N LEU A 55 -17.90 14.07 12.14
CA LEU A 55 -16.69 14.87 12.30
C LEU A 55 -15.86 14.78 11.03
N ASP A 56 -15.16 15.86 10.67
CA ASP A 56 -14.28 15.94 9.50
C ASP A 56 -12.88 16.40 9.94
N ASN A 57 -11.86 15.67 9.52
CA ASN A 57 -10.47 16.01 9.73
C ASN A 57 -9.88 16.86 8.60
N ASP A 58 -10.68 17.25 7.61
CA ASP A 58 -10.33 17.93 6.36
C ASP A 58 -9.49 17.09 5.39
N PHE A 59 -8.71 16.15 5.86
CA PHE A 59 -7.85 15.28 5.06
C PHE A 59 -7.76 13.87 5.67
N LEU A 60 -7.37 12.91 4.84
CA LEU A 60 -7.13 11.53 5.28
C LEU A 60 -5.92 11.48 6.22
N THR A 61 -6.03 10.70 7.30
CA THR A 61 -4.99 10.55 8.31
C THR A 61 -4.96 9.14 8.88
N ASN A 62 -3.84 8.76 9.50
CA ASN A 62 -3.71 7.58 10.34
C ASN A 62 -3.57 8.06 11.78
N ALA A 63 -4.43 7.61 12.67
CA ALA A 63 -4.33 8.01 14.07
C ALA A 63 -4.88 6.95 15.03
N TYR A 64 -4.30 6.87 16.22
CA TYR A 64 -4.95 6.26 17.36
C TYR A 64 -6.01 7.21 17.85
N VAL A 65 -7.25 6.73 17.91
CA VAL A 65 -8.39 7.53 18.37
C VAL A 65 -8.53 7.39 19.87
N HIS A 66 -8.66 8.53 20.55
CA HIS A 66 -8.86 8.64 21.99
C HIS A 66 -10.25 9.21 22.28
N PHE A 67 -10.98 8.50 23.12
CA PHE A 67 -12.25 8.92 23.68
C PHE A 67 -12.13 8.95 25.20
N VAL A 68 -12.05 10.13 25.78
CA VAL A 68 -11.93 10.31 27.22
C VAL A 68 -13.30 10.63 27.80
N SER A 69 -13.76 9.83 28.75
CA SER A 69 -15.10 9.97 29.33
C SER A 69 -15.10 9.89 30.85
N SER A 70 -16.13 10.47 31.43
CA SER A 70 -16.50 10.30 32.86
C SER A 70 -17.98 9.96 32.96
N ARG A 71 -18.38 9.24 34.01
CA ARG A 71 -19.76 8.78 34.18
C ARG A 71 -20.23 7.89 33.02
N GLY A 72 -21.53 7.82 32.75
CA GLY A 72 -22.11 7.15 31.60
C GLY A 72 -22.11 5.63 31.67
N LYS A 73 -22.11 5.04 32.86
CA LYS A 73 -22.16 3.57 33.02
C LYS A 73 -23.34 2.98 32.26
N GLY A 74 -23.08 1.94 31.46
CA GLY A 74 -24.07 1.28 30.62
C GLY A 74 -24.38 1.98 29.31
N SER A 75 -23.76 3.14 29.04
CA SER A 75 -23.83 3.79 27.73
C SER A 75 -23.08 2.99 26.67
N VAL A 76 -23.46 3.18 25.41
CA VAL A 76 -22.78 2.62 24.23
C VAL A 76 -22.32 3.76 23.35
N VAL A 77 -21.03 3.81 23.02
CA VAL A 77 -20.41 4.76 22.11
C VAL A 77 -19.86 3.99 20.91
N LYS A 78 -20.40 4.21 19.73
CA LYS A 78 -19.90 3.64 18.48
C LYS A 78 -19.16 4.72 17.71
N VAL A 79 -17.92 4.43 17.33
CA VAL A 79 -17.10 5.30 16.49
C VAL A 79 -16.83 4.62 15.17
N THR A 80 -17.28 5.21 14.07
CA THR A 80 -17.15 4.65 12.72
C THR A 80 -16.25 5.55 11.88
N TYR A 81 -15.39 4.94 11.05
CA TYR A 81 -14.33 5.62 10.32
C TYR A 81 -14.54 5.53 8.82
N ALA A 82 -14.30 6.62 8.08
CA ALA A 82 -14.39 6.63 6.62
C ALA A 82 -13.36 7.55 5.98
N GLU A 83 -12.80 7.13 4.85
CA GLU A 83 -12.01 8.00 3.98
C GLU A 83 -12.89 8.95 3.15
N ALA A 84 -14.10 8.51 2.81
CA ALA A 84 -15.13 9.27 2.10
C ALA A 84 -16.50 8.67 2.39
N LEU A 85 -17.56 9.47 2.26
CA LEU A 85 -18.92 9.01 2.37
C LEU A 85 -19.49 8.59 1.00
N PHE A 86 -20.49 7.73 1.01
CA PHE A 86 -21.11 7.14 -0.18
C PHE A 86 -22.52 7.69 -0.39
N ASP A 87 -22.87 7.94 -1.64
CA ASP A 87 -24.25 8.24 -2.02
C ASP A 87 -25.12 6.97 -2.01
N LYS A 88 -26.42 7.12 -2.26
CA LYS A 88 -27.40 6.02 -2.32
C LYS A 88 -27.09 4.95 -3.39
N ASN A 89 -26.22 5.26 -4.34
CA ASN A 89 -25.78 4.33 -5.40
C ASN A 89 -24.43 3.69 -5.08
N GLY A 90 -23.90 3.87 -3.87
CA GLY A 90 -22.59 3.34 -3.45
C GLY A 90 -21.39 4.04 -4.09
N LYS A 91 -21.53 5.29 -4.56
CA LYS A 91 -20.45 6.06 -5.16
C LYS A 91 -19.93 7.13 -4.22
N LYS A 92 -18.61 7.23 -4.10
CA LYS A 92 -17.93 8.26 -3.29
C LYS A 92 -18.09 9.68 -3.87
N GLY A 93 -18.04 9.83 -5.19
CA GLY A 93 -18.14 11.13 -5.87
C GLY A 93 -17.16 12.17 -5.33
N ASN A 94 -17.63 13.41 -5.15
CA ASN A 94 -16.83 14.46 -4.50
C ASN A 94 -16.66 14.15 -3.01
N ARG A 95 -15.43 13.90 -2.59
CA ARG A 95 -15.09 13.49 -1.22
C ARG A 95 -15.26 14.60 -0.18
N ASN A 96 -15.44 15.86 -0.59
CA ASN A 96 -15.75 16.97 0.30
C ASN A 96 -17.24 17.10 0.64
N SER A 97 -18.10 16.42 -0.11
CA SER A 97 -19.56 16.47 0.08
C SER A 97 -20.02 15.40 1.06
N ILE A 98 -20.86 15.80 2.01
CA ILE A 98 -21.55 14.87 2.94
C ILE A 98 -23.08 14.85 2.69
N GLU A 99 -23.61 15.79 1.92
CA GLU A 99 -25.05 15.92 1.69
C GLU A 99 -25.61 14.71 0.93
N GLY A 100 -26.61 14.05 1.51
CA GLY A 100 -27.20 12.83 0.95
C GLY A 100 -26.25 11.63 0.89
N ARG A 101 -25.21 11.62 1.73
CA ARG A 101 -24.19 10.58 1.80
C ARG A 101 -24.11 10.01 3.20
N ASP A 102 -23.63 8.77 3.30
CA ASP A 102 -23.51 8.04 4.56
C ASP A 102 -22.24 7.17 4.58
N PHE A 103 -21.92 6.65 5.74
CA PHE A 103 -20.85 5.68 5.92
C PHE A 103 -21.21 4.37 5.21
N SER A 104 -20.20 3.67 4.68
CA SER A 104 -20.43 2.32 4.15
C SER A 104 -20.85 1.36 5.27
N ASN A 105 -21.71 0.41 4.97
CA ASN A 105 -22.07 -0.67 5.90
C ASN A 105 -20.86 -1.54 6.30
N SER A 106 -19.80 -1.54 5.49
CA SER A 106 -18.54 -2.23 5.75
C SER A 106 -17.46 -1.32 6.36
N ALA A 107 -17.80 -0.07 6.71
CA ALA A 107 -16.83 0.84 7.33
C ALA A 107 -16.34 0.27 8.68
N PRO A 108 -15.03 0.32 8.97
CA PRO A 108 -14.51 -0.11 10.26
C PRO A 108 -15.08 0.75 11.38
N PHE A 109 -15.33 0.13 12.52
CA PHE A 109 -15.83 0.82 13.71
C PHE A 109 -15.28 0.20 15.00
N ASP A 110 -15.31 0.98 16.07
CA ASP A 110 -15.05 0.54 17.44
C ASP A 110 -16.28 0.86 18.32
N VAL A 111 -16.48 0.05 19.34
CA VAL A 111 -17.56 0.25 20.32
C VAL A 111 -16.95 0.37 21.71
N PHE A 112 -17.24 1.46 22.39
CA PHE A 112 -16.85 1.73 23.77
C PHE A 112 -18.05 1.62 24.68
N MET A 113 -17.86 1.00 25.83
CA MET A 113 -18.88 0.89 26.87
C MET A 113 -18.31 1.47 28.16
N PRO A 114 -18.59 2.75 28.48
CA PRO A 114 -18.13 3.41 29.69
C PRO A 114 -18.54 2.65 30.96
N ASP A 115 -17.59 2.53 31.89
CA ASP A 115 -17.79 1.85 33.18
C ASP A 115 -18.35 2.76 34.29
N GLY A 116 -18.56 4.05 33.99
CA GLY A 116 -18.98 5.07 34.93
C GLY A 116 -17.85 5.73 35.73
N GLY A 117 -16.59 5.32 35.48
CA GLY A 117 -15.42 5.91 36.14
C GLY A 117 -15.13 7.33 35.67
N THR A 118 -14.15 7.99 36.32
CA THR A 118 -13.73 9.36 36.00
C THR A 118 -12.55 9.34 35.06
N LYS A 119 -12.60 10.17 33.98
CA LYS A 119 -11.52 10.35 32.99
C LYS A 119 -10.96 9.03 32.47
N ARG A 120 -11.85 8.14 32.07
CA ARG A 120 -11.48 6.89 31.38
C ARG A 120 -11.06 7.22 29.96
N ASP A 121 -9.79 6.98 29.67
CA ASP A 121 -9.25 7.11 28.32
C ASP A 121 -9.36 5.79 27.60
N PHE A 122 -10.15 5.74 26.56
CA PHE A 122 -10.28 4.62 25.68
C PHE A 122 -9.55 4.90 24.36
N SER A 123 -8.56 4.09 24.03
CA SER A 123 -7.81 4.17 22.79
C SER A 123 -7.87 2.88 22.01
N THR A 124 -7.79 2.99 20.68
CA THR A 124 -7.72 1.83 19.79
C THR A 124 -6.35 1.15 19.87
N LEU A 125 -6.31 -0.20 19.83
CA LEU A 125 -5.05 -0.97 19.84
C LEU A 125 -4.28 -0.93 18.53
N TRP A 126 -4.94 -0.56 17.45
CA TRP A 126 -4.35 -0.30 16.14
C TRP A 126 -4.88 1.04 15.63
N PHE A 127 -4.05 1.81 14.94
CA PHE A 127 -4.50 3.08 14.38
C PHE A 127 -5.68 2.89 13.41
N ARG A 128 -6.49 3.92 13.29
CA ARG A 128 -7.56 4.02 12.29
C ARG A 128 -7.16 5.01 11.21
N THR A 129 -7.58 4.71 9.99
CA THR A 129 -7.39 5.63 8.87
C THR A 129 -8.74 6.25 8.56
N TYR A 130 -8.80 7.57 8.57
CA TYR A 130 -10.05 8.28 8.38
C TYR A 130 -9.84 9.71 7.89
N ARG A 131 -10.83 10.22 7.19
CA ARG A 131 -11.11 11.64 7.06
C ARG A 131 -12.36 11.99 7.86
N TYR A 132 -13.42 11.16 7.73
CA TYR A 132 -14.66 11.32 8.45
C TYR A 132 -14.77 10.32 9.60
N VAL A 133 -15.33 10.79 10.71
CA VAL A 133 -15.63 9.96 11.88
C VAL A 133 -17.08 10.19 12.26
N SER A 134 -17.90 9.10 12.37
CA SER A 134 -19.17 9.15 13.07
C SER A 134 -18.95 8.77 14.52
N VAL A 135 -19.56 9.52 15.43
CA VAL A 135 -19.64 9.18 16.85
C VAL A 135 -21.11 9.08 17.23
N ASP A 136 -21.59 7.86 17.42
CA ASP A 136 -22.98 7.57 17.77
C ASP A 136 -23.04 7.12 19.24
N ILE A 137 -23.83 7.80 20.05
CA ILE A 137 -23.89 7.60 21.49
C ILE A 137 -25.33 7.31 21.92
N LYS A 138 -25.49 6.27 22.71
CA LYS A 138 -26.71 5.97 23.43
C LYS A 138 -26.40 5.89 24.93
N THR A 139 -26.91 6.84 25.71
CA THR A 139 -26.73 6.85 27.17
C THR A 139 -27.76 5.96 27.85
N ALA A 140 -27.39 5.41 29.02
CA ALA A 140 -28.26 4.70 29.95
C ALA A 140 -28.79 5.66 31.04
N ASP A 141 -29.00 5.14 32.24
CA ASP A 141 -29.67 5.86 33.35
C ASP A 141 -28.86 7.01 33.94
N GLU A 142 -27.60 7.17 33.55
CA GLU A 142 -26.78 8.31 33.96
C GLU A 142 -26.24 9.10 32.77
N PRO A 143 -26.02 10.42 32.93
CA PRO A 143 -25.40 11.21 31.88
C PRO A 143 -23.96 10.78 31.61
N LEU A 144 -23.53 10.88 30.36
CA LEU A 144 -22.16 10.66 29.91
C LEU A 144 -21.46 12.00 29.71
N ASP A 145 -20.31 12.18 30.34
CA ASP A 145 -19.40 13.30 30.04
C ASP A 145 -18.34 12.87 29.05
N ILE A 146 -18.29 13.52 27.90
CA ILE A 146 -17.15 13.46 26.99
C ILE A 146 -16.16 14.52 27.48
N GLU A 147 -15.05 14.09 28.08
CA GLU A 147 -14.00 14.99 28.58
C GLU A 147 -13.11 15.45 27.44
N ASP A 148 -12.83 14.56 26.46
CA ASP A 148 -12.04 14.87 25.29
C ASP A 148 -12.28 13.85 24.16
N PHE A 149 -12.05 14.29 22.92
CA PHE A 149 -12.02 13.44 21.73
C PHE A 149 -10.95 13.93 20.75
N TYR A 150 -9.94 13.12 20.50
CA TYR A 150 -8.83 13.49 19.64
C TYR A 150 -8.19 12.28 18.95
N GLY A 151 -7.29 12.52 18.02
CA GLY A 151 -6.42 11.52 17.43
C GLY A 151 -4.97 11.72 17.85
N VAL A 152 -4.19 10.64 17.87
CA VAL A 152 -2.73 10.70 17.87
C VAL A 152 -2.27 10.19 16.53
N PHE A 153 -1.87 11.09 15.65
CA PHE A 153 -1.30 10.74 14.34
C PHE A 153 -0.12 9.82 14.53
N THR A 154 -0.03 8.80 13.68
CA THR A 154 1.13 7.90 13.64
C THR A 154 1.59 7.66 12.20
N GLY A 155 2.89 7.50 12.02
CA GLY A 155 3.52 7.22 10.73
C GLY A 155 5.02 7.00 10.87
N TYR A 156 5.64 6.47 9.83
CA TYR A 156 7.08 6.37 9.79
C TYR A 156 7.70 7.78 9.83
N PRO A 157 8.72 8.06 10.67
CA PRO A 157 9.22 9.41 10.93
C PRO A 157 10.16 9.90 9.82
N PHE A 158 9.73 9.88 8.58
CA PHE A 158 10.48 10.45 7.47
C PHE A 158 10.73 11.93 7.66
N LYS A 159 11.96 12.35 7.38
CA LYS A 159 12.32 13.77 7.26
C LYS A 159 12.43 14.11 5.79
N GLU A 160 11.64 15.07 5.34
CA GLU A 160 11.73 15.59 3.98
C GLU A 160 13.05 16.36 3.81
N LYS A 161 13.87 15.92 2.87
CA LYS A 161 15.17 16.52 2.53
C LYS A 161 15.26 16.88 1.05
N GLY A 162 14.49 16.18 0.22
CA GLY A 162 14.35 16.49 -1.20
C GLY A 162 13.43 17.69 -1.38
N SER A 163 13.69 18.48 -2.40
CA SER A 163 12.81 19.57 -2.82
C SER A 163 12.55 19.49 -4.32
N PHE A 164 11.39 19.98 -4.72
CA PHE A 164 11.01 20.05 -6.10
C PHE A 164 10.37 21.40 -6.38
N GLU A 165 10.94 22.14 -7.34
CA GLU A 165 10.45 23.43 -7.77
C GLU A 165 10.14 23.42 -9.27
N THR A 166 9.06 24.08 -9.65
CA THR A 166 8.60 24.18 -11.03
C THR A 166 7.85 25.48 -11.25
N SER A 167 7.88 25.99 -12.49
CA SER A 167 7.07 27.13 -12.91
C SER A 167 5.57 26.82 -12.96
N ASP A 168 5.19 25.55 -13.08
CA ASP A 168 3.79 25.10 -13.03
C ASP A 168 3.39 24.75 -11.59
N LYS A 169 2.59 25.62 -10.99
CA LYS A 169 2.13 25.48 -9.61
C LYS A 169 1.32 24.19 -9.38
N SER A 170 0.59 23.69 -10.38
CA SER A 170 -0.20 22.47 -10.27
C SER A 170 0.68 21.24 -9.99
N VAL A 171 1.91 21.22 -10.50
CA VAL A 171 2.87 20.14 -10.27
C VAL A 171 3.40 20.17 -8.83
N SER A 172 3.57 21.35 -8.24
CA SER A 172 3.92 21.48 -6.82
C SER A 172 2.81 20.95 -5.91
N ASP A 173 1.55 21.19 -6.26
CA ASP A 173 0.42 20.63 -5.51
C ASP A 173 0.36 19.10 -5.62
N ILE A 174 0.67 18.55 -6.80
CA ILE A 174 0.79 17.09 -7.01
C ILE A 174 1.90 16.50 -6.13
N TRP A 175 3.08 17.16 -6.05
CA TRP A 175 4.16 16.74 -5.16
C TRP A 175 3.71 16.64 -3.70
N ASN A 176 3.05 17.68 -3.20
CA ASN A 176 2.57 17.74 -1.82
C ASN A 176 1.56 16.64 -1.51
N VAL A 177 0.61 16.39 -2.42
CA VAL A 177 -0.38 15.29 -2.29
C VAL A 177 0.32 13.92 -2.35
N GLY A 178 1.24 13.74 -3.29
CA GLY A 178 2.01 12.50 -3.46
C GLY A 178 2.83 12.16 -2.22
N TRP A 179 3.60 13.13 -1.70
CA TRP A 179 4.40 12.93 -0.49
C TRP A 179 3.55 12.64 0.75
N ARG A 180 2.45 13.39 0.90
CA ARG A 180 1.50 13.14 1.98
C ARG A 180 0.94 11.71 1.91
N THR A 181 0.53 11.26 0.73
CA THR A 181 0.01 9.90 0.52
C THR A 181 1.06 8.84 0.83
N ALA A 182 2.30 9.03 0.35
CA ALA A 182 3.41 8.13 0.65
C ALA A 182 3.65 8.00 2.17
N ARG A 183 3.54 9.09 2.92
CA ARG A 183 3.66 9.07 4.38
C ARG A 183 2.54 8.28 5.07
N LEU A 184 1.31 8.34 4.57
CA LEU A 184 0.21 7.55 5.10
C LEU A 184 0.34 6.05 4.78
N CYS A 185 1.12 5.70 3.77
CA CYS A 185 1.42 4.32 3.38
C CYS A 185 2.75 3.81 3.95
N ALA A 186 3.36 4.50 4.90
CA ALA A 186 4.61 4.10 5.54
C ALA A 186 4.48 4.10 7.06
N ILE A 187 4.41 2.92 7.64
CA ILE A 187 4.22 2.67 9.08
C ILE A 187 5.33 1.70 9.55
N GLU A 188 5.00 0.56 10.15
CA GLU A 188 5.92 -0.53 10.46
C GLU A 188 6.43 -1.26 9.21
N THR A 189 5.67 -1.16 8.13
CA THR A 189 5.99 -1.58 6.77
C THR A 189 5.42 -0.54 5.81
N TYR A 190 5.78 -0.62 4.52
CA TYR A 190 4.98 0.04 3.51
C TYR A 190 3.60 -0.61 3.41
N PHE A 191 2.60 0.13 2.94
CA PHE A 191 1.24 -0.35 2.68
C PHE A 191 0.85 -0.02 1.23
N ASP A 192 0.07 -0.89 0.61
CA ASP A 192 -0.60 -0.63 -0.67
C ASP A 192 -1.55 0.55 -0.55
N CYS A 193 -2.35 0.56 0.51
CA CYS A 193 -3.24 1.66 0.87
C CYS A 193 -3.42 1.75 2.38
N PRO A 194 -3.69 2.94 2.93
CA PRO A 194 -3.76 3.10 4.37
C PRO A 194 -5.13 2.72 4.97
N TYR A 195 -6.20 2.62 4.16
CA TYR A 195 -7.56 2.45 4.66
C TYR A 195 -8.10 1.02 4.51
N TYR A 196 -7.98 0.38 3.33
CA TYR A 196 -8.63 -0.91 3.07
C TYR A 196 -7.78 -2.11 3.48
N GLU A 197 -6.64 -2.33 2.85
CA GLU A 197 -5.87 -3.56 3.02
C GLU A 197 -4.76 -3.44 4.07
N GLN A 198 -4.02 -2.34 4.10
CA GLN A 198 -2.88 -2.10 5.00
C GLN A 198 -1.83 -3.23 4.89
N LEU A 199 -1.50 -3.64 3.67
CA LEU A 199 -0.61 -4.76 3.38
C LEU A 199 0.60 -4.31 2.57
N GLN A 200 1.76 -4.91 2.86
CA GLN A 200 2.99 -4.65 2.13
C GLN A 200 3.05 -5.52 0.87
N TYR A 201 2.51 -5.03 -0.26
CA TYR A 201 2.67 -5.65 -1.57
C TYR A 201 3.98 -5.25 -2.23
N VAL A 202 4.60 -6.17 -2.98
CA VAL A 202 5.92 -5.96 -3.58
C VAL A 202 5.91 -4.84 -4.63
N GLY A 203 4.92 -4.84 -5.52
CA GLY A 203 4.82 -3.85 -6.61
C GLY A 203 4.69 -2.44 -6.06
N ASP A 204 3.75 -2.25 -5.14
CA ASP A 204 3.48 -0.98 -4.45
C ASP A 204 4.70 -0.51 -3.65
N THR A 205 5.32 -1.44 -2.92
CA THR A 205 6.49 -1.15 -2.09
C THR A 205 7.67 -0.66 -2.92
N ARG A 206 7.91 -1.20 -4.11
CA ARG A 206 8.99 -0.73 -4.99
C ARG A 206 8.87 0.76 -5.28
N ILE A 207 7.65 1.22 -5.63
CA ILE A 207 7.38 2.62 -5.95
C ILE A 207 7.57 3.50 -4.70
N GLN A 208 7.02 3.07 -3.57
CA GLN A 208 7.08 3.83 -2.32
C GLN A 208 8.51 3.89 -1.75
N ALA A 209 9.29 2.81 -1.88
CA ALA A 209 10.70 2.79 -1.51
C ALA A 209 11.51 3.81 -2.31
N LEU A 210 11.30 3.87 -3.64
CA LEU A 210 11.93 4.89 -4.50
C LEU A 210 11.56 6.31 -4.06
N ILE A 211 10.28 6.59 -3.81
CA ILE A 211 9.82 7.89 -3.31
C ILE A 211 10.53 8.24 -1.99
N SER A 212 10.63 7.29 -1.06
CA SER A 212 11.30 7.48 0.22
C SER A 212 12.78 7.81 0.05
N LEU A 213 13.47 7.12 -0.87
CA LEU A 213 14.88 7.35 -1.18
C LEU A 213 15.11 8.74 -1.78
N TYR A 214 14.24 9.19 -2.70
CA TYR A 214 14.36 10.52 -3.32
C TYR A 214 14.02 11.65 -2.34
N VAL A 215 12.92 11.52 -1.59
CA VAL A 215 12.40 12.63 -0.79
C VAL A 215 13.05 12.71 0.59
N SER A 216 13.26 11.58 1.25
CA SER A 216 13.83 11.52 2.59
C SER A 216 15.30 11.11 2.63
N GLY A 217 15.70 10.23 1.75
CA GLY A 217 16.99 9.56 1.80
C GLY A 217 17.12 8.55 2.93
N ASP A 218 16.06 8.27 3.69
CA ASP A 218 16.01 7.21 4.70
C ASP A 218 15.72 5.87 4.03
N ASP A 219 16.67 4.94 4.11
CA ASP A 219 16.60 3.65 3.44
C ASP A 219 16.22 2.48 4.35
N ARG A 220 16.05 2.72 5.66
CA ARG A 220 15.84 1.65 6.64
C ARG A 220 14.56 0.86 6.39
N LEU A 221 13.46 1.54 6.04
CA LEU A 221 12.20 0.88 5.72
C LEU A 221 12.28 0.10 4.40
N ALA A 222 13.04 0.62 3.42
CA ALA A 222 13.29 -0.06 2.15
C ALA A 222 14.14 -1.34 2.36
N ARG A 223 15.19 -1.28 3.19
CA ARG A 223 15.99 -2.46 3.59
C ARG A 223 15.12 -3.52 4.26
N GLN A 224 14.29 -3.12 5.21
CA GLN A 224 13.37 -4.03 5.88
C GLN A 224 12.42 -4.70 4.88
N ALA A 225 11.86 -3.96 3.93
CA ALA A 225 10.96 -4.48 2.92
C ALA A 225 11.66 -5.51 2.01
N ILE A 226 12.85 -5.19 1.49
CA ILE A 226 13.65 -6.10 0.66
C ILE A 226 13.92 -7.42 1.40
N SER A 227 14.38 -7.33 2.65
CA SER A 227 14.66 -8.50 3.48
C SER A 227 13.40 -9.31 3.81
N ASN A 228 12.30 -8.63 4.14
CA ASN A 228 11.02 -9.27 4.41
C ASN A 228 10.54 -10.10 3.21
N PHE A 229 10.61 -9.57 2.01
CA PHE A 229 10.21 -10.32 0.81
C PHE A 229 11.13 -11.51 0.55
N ASP A 230 12.45 -11.36 0.69
CA ASP A 230 13.37 -12.48 0.56
C ASP A 230 13.07 -13.59 1.59
N TYR A 231 12.80 -13.24 2.84
CA TYR A 231 12.43 -14.20 3.88
C TYR A 231 11.07 -14.88 3.62
N SER A 232 10.20 -14.28 2.83
CA SER A 232 8.91 -14.83 2.45
C SER A 232 8.99 -15.92 1.39
N ARG A 233 10.15 -16.11 0.76
CA ARG A 233 10.37 -16.97 -0.40
C ARG A 233 9.94 -18.42 -0.14
N GLY A 234 9.19 -18.97 -1.10
CA GLY A 234 8.79 -20.37 -1.11
C GLY A 234 9.94 -21.30 -1.49
N SER A 235 9.70 -22.62 -1.36
CA SER A 235 10.65 -23.65 -1.78
C SER A 235 10.86 -23.70 -3.29
N ASP A 236 9.93 -23.16 -4.06
CA ASP A 236 9.98 -23.01 -5.52
C ASP A 236 10.83 -21.82 -5.98
N GLY A 237 11.17 -20.90 -5.08
CA GLY A 237 12.00 -19.74 -5.34
C GLY A 237 11.25 -18.41 -5.41
N LEU A 238 9.92 -18.41 -5.55
CA LEU A 238 9.15 -17.17 -5.59
C LEU A 238 9.02 -16.51 -4.21
N VAL A 239 9.17 -15.19 -4.15
CA VAL A 239 8.76 -14.40 -2.99
C VAL A 239 7.24 -14.25 -2.98
N LYS A 240 6.64 -14.13 -1.79
CA LYS A 240 5.21 -13.84 -1.69
C LYS A 240 4.91 -12.45 -2.26
N SER A 241 3.73 -12.29 -2.83
CA SER A 241 3.27 -11.01 -3.38
C SER A 241 3.09 -9.93 -2.32
N ARG A 242 2.84 -10.33 -1.08
CA ARG A 242 2.70 -9.47 0.11
C ARG A 242 3.26 -10.16 1.35
N TYR A 243 3.96 -9.41 2.19
CA TYR A 243 4.56 -9.93 3.42
C TYR A 243 5.03 -8.76 4.32
N PRO A 244 4.87 -8.84 5.68
CA PRO A 244 4.35 -10.00 6.43
C PRO A 244 2.83 -10.19 6.26
N THR A 245 2.39 -11.43 6.20
CA THR A 245 0.96 -11.77 6.14
C THR A 245 0.72 -13.23 6.54
N ARG A 246 -0.45 -13.51 7.08
CA ARG A 246 -0.91 -14.87 7.37
C ARG A 246 -1.26 -15.65 6.10
N VAL A 247 -1.80 -14.96 5.10
CA VAL A 247 -2.27 -15.58 3.85
C VAL A 247 -1.12 -15.77 2.88
N LYS A 248 -0.95 -17.00 2.39
CA LYS A 248 -0.01 -17.28 1.30
C LYS A 248 -0.60 -16.81 -0.01
N GLN A 249 0.10 -15.90 -0.67
CA GLN A 249 -0.28 -15.41 -1.99
C GLN A 249 0.99 -15.22 -2.82
N TYR A 250 0.97 -15.72 -4.04
CA TYR A 250 2.06 -15.55 -5.01
C TYR A 250 1.50 -14.92 -6.28
N ILE A 251 2.12 -13.83 -6.68
CA ILE A 251 1.89 -13.14 -7.95
C ILE A 251 3.24 -13.14 -8.67
N PRO A 252 3.48 -14.04 -9.64
CA PRO A 252 4.80 -14.16 -10.25
C PRO A 252 5.39 -12.83 -10.75
N PRO A 253 4.65 -11.94 -11.45
CA PRO A 253 5.18 -10.64 -11.82
C PRO A 253 5.68 -9.79 -10.65
N PHE A 254 5.10 -9.93 -9.45
CA PHE A 254 5.56 -9.18 -8.28
C PHE A 254 6.93 -9.64 -7.77
N ALA A 255 7.29 -10.91 -7.95
CA ALA A 255 8.64 -11.37 -7.63
C ALA A 255 9.72 -10.70 -8.52
N LEU A 256 9.37 -10.31 -9.75
CA LEU A 256 10.25 -9.55 -10.63
C LEU A 256 10.44 -8.10 -10.14
N TYR A 257 9.40 -7.48 -9.58
CA TYR A 257 9.53 -6.17 -8.95
C TYR A 257 10.45 -6.18 -7.73
N TRP A 258 10.49 -7.28 -6.96
CA TRP A 258 11.42 -7.41 -5.85
C TRP A 258 12.89 -7.37 -6.32
N VAL A 259 13.21 -8.06 -7.42
CA VAL A 259 14.56 -7.99 -8.02
C VAL A 259 14.89 -6.56 -8.46
N SER A 260 13.94 -5.90 -9.11
CA SER A 260 14.13 -4.51 -9.55
C SER A 260 14.24 -3.53 -8.36
N MET A 261 13.56 -3.79 -7.24
CA MET A 261 13.67 -3.00 -6.01
C MET A 261 15.07 -3.10 -5.40
N LEU A 262 15.71 -4.27 -5.45
CA LEU A 262 17.10 -4.44 -5.01
C LEU A 262 18.08 -3.69 -5.91
N ASP A 263 17.86 -3.68 -7.25
CA ASP A 263 18.64 -2.89 -8.21
C ASP A 263 18.45 -1.37 -7.97
N ASP A 264 17.21 -0.94 -7.72
CA ASP A 264 16.91 0.45 -7.37
C ASP A 264 17.65 0.86 -6.05
N PHE A 265 17.65 -0.03 -5.06
CA PHE A 265 18.40 0.19 -3.83
C PHE A 265 19.90 0.33 -4.09
N ALA A 266 20.51 -0.59 -4.84
CA ALA A 266 21.93 -0.55 -5.17
C ALA A 266 22.35 0.72 -5.93
N LYS A 267 21.47 1.28 -6.76
CA LYS A 267 21.71 2.57 -7.46
C LYS A 267 21.71 3.78 -6.52
N HIS A 268 21.01 3.70 -5.39
CA HIS A 268 20.86 4.80 -4.45
C HIS A 268 21.75 4.66 -3.21
N ARG A 269 22.29 3.47 -2.97
CA ARG A 269 23.09 3.15 -1.77
C ARG A 269 24.30 2.31 -2.16
N ASP A 270 25.47 2.77 -1.74
CA ASP A 270 26.71 2.01 -1.87
C ASP A 270 26.86 1.06 -0.68
N ASP A 271 26.11 -0.06 -0.74
CA ASP A 271 26.14 -1.11 0.28
C ASP A 271 26.19 -2.49 -0.37
N PRO A 272 27.35 -2.92 -0.84
CA PRO A 272 27.52 -4.22 -1.51
C PRO A 272 27.25 -5.39 -0.57
N GLN A 273 27.46 -5.23 0.75
CA GLN A 273 27.20 -6.30 1.70
C GLN A 273 25.70 -6.62 1.77
N PHE A 274 24.86 -5.59 1.89
CA PHE A 274 23.40 -5.78 1.90
C PHE A 274 22.92 -6.41 0.59
N VAL A 275 23.40 -5.93 -0.57
CA VAL A 275 23.04 -6.52 -1.87
C VAL A 275 23.44 -7.99 -1.93
N LYS A 276 24.66 -8.34 -1.48
CA LYS A 276 25.17 -9.72 -1.49
C LYS A 276 24.27 -10.70 -0.74
N GLU A 277 23.67 -10.28 0.37
CA GLU A 277 22.80 -11.11 1.20
C GLU A 277 21.54 -11.58 0.47
N HIS A 278 21.13 -10.89 -0.59
CA HIS A 278 19.91 -11.15 -1.34
C HIS A 278 20.14 -11.79 -2.72
N LEU A 279 21.39 -11.94 -3.18
CA LEU A 279 21.67 -12.48 -4.53
C LEU A 279 21.19 -13.91 -4.73
N ASP A 280 21.24 -14.76 -3.71
CA ASP A 280 20.70 -16.12 -3.82
C ASP A 280 19.17 -16.12 -3.96
N GLY A 281 18.50 -15.13 -3.39
CA GLY A 281 17.10 -14.87 -3.62
C GLY A 281 16.81 -14.50 -5.08
N VAL A 282 17.61 -13.62 -5.66
CA VAL A 282 17.50 -13.23 -7.08
C VAL A 282 17.66 -14.46 -7.99
N ARG A 283 18.68 -15.27 -7.74
CA ARG A 283 18.92 -16.53 -8.49
C ARG A 283 17.75 -17.50 -8.38
N ALA A 284 17.18 -17.62 -7.18
CA ALA A 284 16.05 -18.51 -6.95
C ALA A 284 14.78 -18.06 -7.70
N VAL A 285 14.46 -16.75 -7.68
CA VAL A 285 13.35 -16.17 -8.46
C VAL A 285 13.55 -16.47 -9.94
N PHE A 286 14.73 -16.21 -10.48
CA PHE A 286 14.98 -16.49 -11.92
C PHE A 286 15.01 -17.99 -12.25
N GLY A 287 15.48 -18.83 -11.31
CA GLY A 287 15.39 -20.28 -11.47
C GLY A 287 13.95 -20.78 -11.66
N TRP A 288 12.97 -20.10 -11.05
CA TRP A 288 11.56 -20.35 -11.30
C TRP A 288 11.13 -19.87 -12.69
N PHE A 289 11.46 -18.64 -13.07
CA PHE A 289 11.06 -18.05 -14.35
C PHE A 289 11.70 -18.75 -15.56
N PHE A 290 12.97 -19.17 -15.46
CA PHE A 290 13.63 -19.92 -16.55
C PHE A 290 12.90 -21.21 -16.89
N LYS A 291 12.28 -21.88 -15.92
CA LYS A 291 11.44 -23.06 -16.16
C LYS A 291 10.12 -22.72 -16.87
N GLN A 292 9.73 -21.46 -16.89
CA GLN A 292 8.52 -21.00 -17.57
C GLN A 292 8.79 -20.55 -19.03
N ILE A 293 10.02 -20.54 -19.49
CA ILE A 293 10.30 -20.20 -20.91
C ILE A 293 9.79 -21.35 -21.79
N ASP A 294 8.97 -20.99 -22.78
CA ASP A 294 8.54 -21.91 -23.82
C ASP A 294 9.63 -22.03 -24.90
N SER A 295 10.06 -23.24 -25.16
CA SER A 295 11.16 -23.52 -26.12
C SER A 295 10.80 -23.20 -27.59
N LYS A 296 9.51 -23.12 -27.93
CA LYS A 296 9.08 -22.83 -29.30
C LYS A 296 9.04 -21.34 -29.58
N SER A 297 8.43 -20.58 -28.67
CA SER A 297 8.29 -19.11 -28.83
C SER A 297 9.49 -18.34 -28.31
N GLY A 298 10.23 -18.87 -27.33
CA GLY A 298 11.26 -18.14 -26.57
C GLY A 298 10.71 -17.15 -25.55
N MET A 299 9.40 -17.04 -25.44
CA MET A 299 8.69 -16.23 -24.45
C MET A 299 8.36 -17.05 -23.19
N LEU A 300 7.84 -16.40 -22.14
CA LEU A 300 7.22 -17.15 -21.05
C LEU A 300 6.00 -17.92 -21.57
N ARG A 301 5.75 -19.12 -21.04
CA ARG A 301 4.47 -19.82 -21.27
C ARG A 301 3.34 -19.14 -20.51
N PRO A 302 2.08 -19.35 -20.86
CA PRO A 302 0.94 -18.92 -20.07
C PRO A 302 1.02 -19.50 -18.65
N MET A 303 0.82 -18.66 -17.64
CA MET A 303 0.94 -19.01 -16.22
C MET A 303 -0.44 -19.13 -15.57
N LEU A 304 -1.37 -19.85 -16.22
CA LEU A 304 -2.81 -19.90 -15.89
C LEU A 304 -3.13 -20.36 -14.46
N ASN A 305 -2.21 -21.10 -13.82
CA ASN A 305 -2.39 -21.56 -12.43
C ASN A 305 -1.97 -20.53 -11.38
N HIS A 306 -1.59 -19.32 -11.80
CA HIS A 306 -1.16 -18.24 -10.91
C HIS A 306 -1.99 -16.99 -11.17
N TRP A 307 -2.09 -16.15 -10.18
CA TRP A 307 -2.63 -14.82 -10.37
C TRP A 307 -1.56 -13.91 -10.99
N ASN A 308 -1.56 -13.83 -12.34
CA ASN A 308 -0.61 -13.02 -13.11
C ASN A 308 -1.03 -11.56 -13.15
N PHE A 309 -1.29 -11.01 -11.98
CA PHE A 309 -1.70 -9.64 -11.81
C PHE A 309 -0.60 -8.68 -12.26
N VAL A 310 -0.99 -7.70 -13.05
CA VAL A 310 -0.15 -6.56 -13.46
C VAL A 310 -0.70 -5.26 -12.90
N ASP A 311 -1.98 -4.96 -13.18
CA ASP A 311 -2.67 -3.79 -12.65
C ASP A 311 -4.20 -3.87 -12.90
N TRP A 312 -4.94 -3.06 -12.17
CA TRP A 312 -6.40 -2.92 -12.33
C TRP A 312 -6.74 -2.15 -13.61
N VAL A 313 -6.75 -2.85 -14.74
CA VAL A 313 -7.19 -2.31 -16.03
C VAL A 313 -8.64 -2.70 -16.25
N THR A 314 -9.50 -1.73 -16.54
CA THR A 314 -10.96 -1.91 -16.64
C THR A 314 -11.39 -3.05 -17.60
N THR A 315 -10.60 -3.29 -18.65
CA THR A 315 -10.88 -4.33 -19.64
C THR A 315 -10.19 -5.66 -19.36
N TRP A 316 -9.38 -5.75 -18.30
CA TRP A 316 -8.65 -6.96 -17.95
C TRP A 316 -9.37 -7.71 -16.82
N LYS A 317 -9.56 -9.01 -16.99
CA LYS A 317 -10.18 -9.84 -15.95
C LYS A 317 -9.25 -9.93 -14.74
N HIS A 318 -9.69 -9.46 -13.58
CA HIS A 318 -8.92 -9.49 -12.32
C HIS A 318 -7.49 -8.91 -12.42
N GLY A 319 -7.27 -7.95 -13.32
CA GLY A 319 -5.95 -7.33 -13.49
C GLY A 319 -4.89 -8.23 -14.13
N TYR A 320 -5.27 -9.37 -14.72
CA TYR A 320 -4.35 -10.21 -15.48
C TYR A 320 -3.86 -9.52 -16.74
N ALA A 321 -2.56 -9.62 -17.02
CA ALA A 321 -2.08 -9.33 -18.35
C ALA A 321 -2.76 -10.27 -19.36
N PRO A 322 -3.27 -9.77 -20.49
CA PRO A 322 -3.95 -10.61 -21.48
C PRO A 322 -3.06 -11.73 -22.00
N GLU A 323 -3.56 -12.94 -21.95
CA GLU A 323 -2.95 -14.17 -22.48
C GLU A 323 -4.04 -15.19 -22.80
N THR A 324 -3.71 -16.24 -23.53
CA THR A 324 -4.57 -17.39 -23.83
C THR A 324 -3.89 -18.68 -23.38
N GLU A 325 -4.56 -19.84 -23.51
CA GLU A 325 -3.94 -21.14 -23.21
C GLU A 325 -2.71 -21.42 -24.09
N ASP A 326 -2.72 -20.92 -25.33
CA ASP A 326 -1.67 -21.19 -26.32
C ASP A 326 -0.70 -20.02 -26.51
N ALA A 327 -1.02 -18.82 -26.00
CA ALA A 327 -0.23 -17.61 -26.24
C ALA A 327 -0.05 -16.78 -24.97
N ALA A 328 1.19 -16.76 -24.49
CA ALA A 328 1.58 -16.01 -23.30
C ALA A 328 1.61 -14.50 -23.53
N SER A 329 1.40 -13.78 -22.46
CA SER A 329 1.45 -12.32 -22.43
C SER A 329 2.82 -11.78 -22.83
N SER A 330 2.83 -10.85 -23.79
CA SER A 330 4.01 -10.06 -24.14
C SER A 330 4.47 -9.21 -22.95
N ILE A 331 3.52 -8.69 -22.15
CA ILE A 331 3.77 -7.85 -20.97
C ILE A 331 4.57 -8.62 -19.92
N ASN A 332 4.13 -9.85 -19.56
CA ASN A 332 4.84 -10.67 -18.57
C ASN A 332 6.25 -11.06 -19.07
N SER A 333 6.40 -11.36 -20.36
CA SER A 333 7.70 -11.70 -20.95
C SER A 333 8.64 -10.51 -20.99
N LEU A 334 8.15 -9.32 -21.33
CA LEU A 334 8.94 -8.08 -21.31
C LEU A 334 9.31 -7.66 -19.87
N HIS A 335 8.39 -7.83 -18.92
CA HIS A 335 8.69 -7.58 -17.50
C HIS A 335 9.81 -8.51 -17.00
N PHE A 336 9.80 -9.78 -17.42
CA PHE A 336 10.91 -10.69 -17.07
C PHE A 336 12.22 -10.26 -17.74
N ALA A 337 12.20 -9.84 -19.02
CA ALA A 337 13.38 -9.31 -19.69
C ALA A 337 13.93 -8.06 -18.97
N TYR A 338 13.06 -7.16 -18.52
CA TYR A 338 13.44 -5.99 -17.72
C TYR A 338 14.08 -6.38 -16.38
N ALA A 339 13.48 -7.35 -15.65
CA ALA A 339 14.03 -7.82 -14.39
C ALA A 339 15.41 -8.49 -14.55
N LEU A 340 15.62 -9.22 -15.65
CA LEU A 340 16.94 -9.77 -16.01
C LEU A 340 17.98 -8.67 -16.23
N LYS A 341 17.58 -7.56 -16.85
CA LYS A 341 18.46 -6.39 -17.00
C LYS A 341 18.80 -5.77 -15.64
N SER A 342 17.83 -5.65 -14.73
CA SER A 342 18.07 -5.18 -13.36
C SER A 342 19.04 -6.12 -12.62
N ALA A 343 18.86 -7.42 -12.72
CA ALA A 343 19.77 -8.38 -12.11
C ALA A 343 21.18 -8.34 -12.74
N ALA A 344 21.28 -8.14 -14.05
CA ALA A 344 22.59 -7.95 -14.71
C ALA A 344 23.34 -6.74 -14.13
N ASN A 345 22.66 -5.65 -13.80
CA ASN A 345 23.25 -4.51 -13.11
C ASN A 345 23.77 -4.90 -11.70
N LEU A 346 22.94 -5.61 -10.92
CA LEU A 346 23.33 -6.12 -9.60
C LEU A 346 24.56 -7.02 -9.67
N MET A 347 24.59 -7.96 -10.61
CA MET A 347 25.72 -8.86 -10.78
C MET A 347 26.99 -8.12 -11.19
N ARG A 348 26.91 -7.09 -12.06
CA ARG A 348 28.06 -6.23 -12.40
C ARG A 348 28.55 -5.43 -11.19
N TYR A 349 27.63 -4.84 -10.44
CA TYR A 349 27.95 -4.13 -9.21
C TYR A 349 28.71 -5.02 -8.21
N MET A 350 28.33 -6.31 -8.16
CA MET A 350 28.98 -7.30 -7.28
C MET A 350 30.23 -7.98 -7.89
N GLY A 351 30.65 -7.59 -9.09
CA GLY A 351 31.79 -8.20 -9.77
C GLY A 351 31.53 -9.59 -10.38
N CYS A 352 30.29 -10.06 -10.40
CA CYS A 352 29.88 -11.34 -11.01
C CYS A 352 29.66 -11.18 -12.53
N VAL A 353 30.72 -10.81 -13.28
CA VAL A 353 30.62 -10.38 -14.68
C VAL A 353 30.00 -11.44 -15.59
N ARG A 354 30.42 -12.71 -15.46
CA ARG A 354 29.88 -13.80 -16.28
C ARG A 354 28.38 -13.96 -16.13
N GLU A 355 27.88 -13.95 -14.91
CA GLU A 355 26.45 -14.08 -14.61
C GLU A 355 25.67 -12.84 -15.11
N ALA A 356 26.27 -11.66 -15.01
CA ALA A 356 25.70 -10.43 -15.57
C ALA A 356 25.55 -10.50 -17.10
N ASP A 357 26.53 -11.07 -17.78
CA ASP A 357 26.48 -11.23 -19.24
C ASP A 357 25.44 -12.30 -19.64
N GLU A 358 25.35 -13.41 -18.90
CA GLU A 358 24.31 -14.43 -19.08
C GLU A 358 22.89 -13.83 -18.95
N TYR A 359 22.65 -13.01 -17.91
CA TYR A 359 21.35 -12.34 -17.74
C TYR A 359 21.07 -11.28 -18.81
N THR A 360 22.11 -10.55 -19.23
CA THR A 360 21.97 -9.58 -20.32
C THR A 360 21.60 -10.25 -21.63
N GLN A 361 22.26 -11.37 -21.95
CA GLN A 361 21.97 -12.15 -23.15
C GLN A 361 20.54 -12.71 -23.09
N LYS A 362 20.15 -13.29 -21.96
CA LYS A 362 18.81 -13.86 -21.80
C LYS A 362 17.71 -12.79 -21.89
N SER A 363 17.95 -11.58 -21.34
CA SER A 363 17.05 -10.43 -21.48
C SER A 363 16.81 -10.08 -22.94
N ARG A 364 17.89 -10.03 -23.75
CA ARG A 364 17.79 -9.75 -25.20
C ARG A 364 17.03 -10.84 -25.93
N GLU A 365 17.35 -12.12 -25.69
CA GLU A 365 16.67 -13.26 -26.31
C GLU A 365 15.16 -13.23 -26.11
N ILE A 366 14.70 -12.90 -24.90
CA ILE A 366 13.27 -12.79 -24.59
C ILE A 366 12.65 -11.57 -25.29
N ALA A 367 13.32 -10.42 -25.26
CA ALA A 367 12.83 -9.22 -25.93
C ALA A 367 12.70 -9.44 -27.45
N ASP A 368 13.69 -10.09 -28.06
CA ASP A 368 13.67 -10.45 -29.50
C ASP A 368 12.56 -11.46 -29.81
N ALA A 369 12.33 -12.43 -28.90
CA ALA A 369 11.23 -13.38 -29.03
C ALA A 369 9.86 -12.66 -28.96
N VAL A 370 9.69 -11.70 -28.04
CA VAL A 370 8.46 -10.89 -27.98
C VAL A 370 8.29 -10.07 -29.24
N ARG A 371 9.36 -9.42 -29.73
CA ARG A 371 9.31 -8.68 -31.00
C ARG A 371 8.87 -9.56 -32.15
N LYS A 372 9.49 -10.72 -32.31
CA LYS A 372 9.16 -11.67 -33.37
C LYS A 372 7.71 -12.15 -33.35
N ASN A 373 7.15 -12.41 -32.16
CA ASN A 373 5.85 -13.05 -32.01
C ASN A 373 4.70 -12.05 -31.81
N CYS A 374 4.97 -10.85 -31.30
CA CYS A 374 3.93 -9.92 -30.84
C CYS A 374 3.98 -8.54 -31.49
N TYR A 375 5.02 -8.20 -32.27
CA TYR A 375 5.07 -6.90 -32.97
C TYR A 375 4.27 -6.92 -34.26
N ASP A 376 3.33 -6.00 -34.41
CA ASP A 376 2.52 -5.82 -35.61
C ASP A 376 3.11 -4.66 -36.42
N GLU A 377 3.82 -4.99 -37.50
CA GLU A 377 4.48 -4.02 -38.39
C GLU A 377 3.46 -3.03 -39.00
N SER A 378 2.23 -3.47 -39.28
CA SER A 378 1.20 -2.61 -39.90
C SER A 378 0.68 -1.54 -38.92
N LYS A 379 0.69 -1.82 -37.64
CA LYS A 379 0.26 -0.91 -36.59
C LYS A 379 1.43 -0.17 -35.89
N GLY A 380 2.66 -0.69 -36.05
CA GLY A 380 3.83 -0.19 -35.36
C GLY A 380 3.75 -0.40 -33.84
N LEU A 381 3.05 -1.43 -33.36
CA LEU A 381 2.75 -1.67 -31.94
C LEU A 381 3.00 -3.12 -31.54
N PHE A 382 3.39 -3.30 -30.28
CA PHE A 382 3.37 -4.60 -29.63
C PHE A 382 1.94 -4.99 -29.23
N MET A 383 1.52 -6.16 -29.63
CA MET A 383 0.24 -6.74 -29.28
C MET A 383 0.33 -7.41 -27.89
N ASN A 384 -0.80 -7.56 -27.21
CA ASN A 384 -0.81 -8.11 -25.84
C ASN A 384 -0.29 -9.57 -25.76
N TYR A 385 -0.45 -10.34 -26.82
CA TYR A 385 0.08 -11.70 -27.01
C TYR A 385 0.14 -12.03 -28.50
N ALA A 386 0.78 -13.12 -28.88
CA ALA A 386 0.89 -13.55 -30.27
C ALA A 386 -0.49 -13.81 -30.90
N GLY A 387 -0.80 -13.13 -32.01
CA GLY A 387 -2.10 -13.23 -32.69
C GLY A 387 -3.22 -12.41 -32.07
N ALA A 388 -2.94 -11.56 -31.06
CA ALA A 388 -3.94 -10.69 -30.47
C ALA A 388 -4.35 -9.57 -31.44
N GLU A 389 -5.64 -9.20 -31.43
CA GLU A 389 -6.15 -8.05 -32.19
C GLU A 389 -5.92 -6.72 -31.46
N LYS A 390 -5.72 -6.78 -30.14
CA LYS A 390 -5.59 -5.61 -29.26
C LYS A 390 -4.18 -5.47 -28.71
N SER A 391 -3.74 -4.24 -28.68
CA SER A 391 -2.55 -3.80 -27.94
C SER A 391 -2.98 -3.09 -26.65
N SER A 392 -2.04 -2.89 -25.74
CA SER A 392 -2.20 -2.04 -24.56
C SER A 392 -1.01 -1.10 -24.42
N GLN A 393 -1.20 -0.04 -23.66
CA GLN A 393 -0.10 0.83 -23.28
C GLN A 393 0.99 0.05 -22.53
N HIS A 394 0.61 -0.92 -21.68
CA HIS A 394 1.54 -1.77 -20.95
C HIS A 394 2.47 -2.58 -21.86
N ALA A 395 1.97 -3.15 -22.97
CA ALA A 395 2.80 -3.88 -23.91
C ALA A 395 3.80 -2.99 -24.68
N ASN A 396 3.58 -1.66 -24.68
CA ASN A 396 4.36 -0.71 -25.48
C ASN A 396 5.25 0.22 -24.66
N ILE A 397 5.26 0.13 -23.33
CA ILE A 397 6.15 0.88 -22.43
C ILE A 397 7.19 0.01 -21.73
N MET A 398 7.02 -1.30 -21.73
CA MET A 398 7.98 -2.26 -21.19
C MET A 398 9.14 -2.47 -22.17
#